data_6e134961b68a879861879e23cf2c470e
#
_entry.id   6e134961b68a879861879e23cf2c470e
#
_cell.length_a   1.000
_cell.length_b   1.000
_cell.length_c   1.000
_cell.angle_alpha   90.00
_cell.angle_beta   90.00
_cell.angle_gamma   90.00
#
_symmetry.space_group_name_H-M   'P 1'
#
loop_
_entity.id
_entity.type
_entity.pdbx_description
1 polymer ?
#
loop_
_entity_poly.entity_id
_entity_poly.type
_entity_poly.pdbx_seq_one_letter_code
_entity_poly.pdbx_strand_id
1 'polypeptide(L)'
;MTSVTKLLRMAATAMALAGATSGRAALYEFQATGGGHYTASWSGPAQSIPDNDLSGVAFALDFPATGLRITDISVRILITGGWNGDLYAYLSHGSDYAILLNRVGAFSNGADGYSTSGLNILLQPETTHAGLADIHTTQNPDAPPTGYAADGRVDYTDTSRPQTLDVFPDRDPNGSWTLFFADRSPVFGSTLNGWSLDITAVPEPVNPALGCFAGMFLLVTLVRCERVRRLFRRP
;
A
#
# COMPACT_ATOMS: atom_id res chain seq x y z
N MET A 1 5.77 19.85 20.08
CA MET A 1 5.18 18.54 20.45
C MET A 1 3.71 18.42 20.01
N THR A 2 3.33 18.95 18.89
CA THR A 2 1.89 19.13 18.58
C THR A 2 1.47 18.67 17.18
N SER A 3 2.34 18.59 16.20
CA SER A 3 1.90 18.27 14.82
C SER A 3 1.97 16.76 14.52
N VAL A 4 3.07 16.11 14.79
CA VAL A 4 3.29 14.67 14.49
C VAL A 4 2.32 13.78 15.29
N THR A 5 2.09 14.12 16.57
CA THR A 5 1.15 13.36 17.40
C THR A 5 -0.31 13.53 16.95
N LYS A 6 -0.66 14.66 16.34
CA LYS A 6 -2.01 14.85 15.77
C LYS A 6 -2.21 14.07 14.47
N LEU A 7 -1.20 14.03 13.58
CA LEU A 7 -1.30 13.24 12.35
C LEU A 7 -1.35 11.74 12.65
N LEU A 8 -0.51 11.24 13.55
CA LEU A 8 -0.53 9.84 13.96
C LEU A 8 -1.85 9.46 14.65
N ARG A 9 -2.42 10.36 15.45
CA ARG A 9 -3.75 10.16 16.06
C ARG A 9 -4.88 10.24 15.03
N MET A 10 -4.74 11.03 13.96
CA MET A 10 -5.74 11.12 12.90
C MET A 10 -5.74 9.88 12.01
N ALA A 11 -4.57 9.31 11.69
CA ALA A 11 -4.50 8.02 11.00
C ALA A 11 -5.12 6.89 11.85
N ALA A 12 -4.83 6.87 13.17
CA ALA A 12 -5.42 5.92 14.08
C ALA A 12 -6.93 6.13 14.30
N THR A 13 -7.42 7.38 14.25
CA THR A 13 -8.84 7.72 14.43
C THR A 13 -9.65 7.40 13.17
N ALA A 14 -9.07 7.54 11.96
CA ALA A 14 -9.71 7.10 10.73
C ALA A 14 -9.91 5.57 10.71
N MET A 15 -8.98 4.78 11.23
CA MET A 15 -9.16 3.33 11.42
C MET A 15 -10.29 2.99 12.40
N ALA A 16 -10.56 3.84 13.40
CA ALA A 16 -11.64 3.59 14.39
C ALA A 16 -13.02 4.04 13.88
N LEU A 17 -13.11 4.96 12.93
CA LEU A 17 -14.39 5.47 12.43
C LEU A 17 -14.98 4.62 11.29
N ALA A 18 -14.18 3.81 10.61
CA ALA A 18 -14.66 2.83 9.63
C ALA A 18 -15.52 1.70 10.27
N GLY A 19 -15.55 1.61 11.60
CA GLY A 19 -16.31 0.60 12.33
C GLY A 19 -17.73 0.98 12.75
N ALA A 20 -18.25 2.16 12.40
CA ALA A 20 -19.51 2.68 12.98
C ALA A 20 -20.69 2.86 12.00
N THR A 21 -20.56 2.47 10.73
CA THR A 21 -21.71 2.40 9.82
C THR A 21 -21.99 0.96 9.46
N SER A 22 -23.12 0.44 9.94
CA SER A 22 -23.67 -0.88 9.60
C SER A 22 -24.21 -0.98 8.16
N GLY A 23 -23.53 -0.31 7.22
CA GLY A 23 -23.60 -0.59 5.81
C GLY A 23 -22.37 -1.45 5.49
N ARG A 24 -22.60 -2.67 5.01
CA ARG A 24 -21.54 -3.56 4.53
C ARG A 24 -20.68 -2.76 3.55
N ALA A 25 -19.50 -2.28 4.00
CA ALA A 25 -18.54 -1.66 3.12
C ALA A 25 -18.28 -2.67 1.99
N ALA A 26 -18.41 -2.25 0.75
CA ALA A 26 -18.06 -3.09 -0.38
C ALA A 26 -16.56 -3.41 -0.21
N LEU A 27 -16.26 -4.65 0.12
CA LEU A 27 -14.88 -5.12 0.14
C LEU A 27 -14.46 -5.27 -1.31
N TYR A 28 -13.42 -4.55 -1.67
CA TYR A 28 -12.75 -4.74 -2.96
C TYR A 28 -11.77 -5.89 -2.78
N GLU A 29 -11.93 -6.92 -3.59
CA GLU A 29 -11.10 -8.12 -3.51
C GLU A 29 -10.00 -8.06 -4.55
N PHE A 30 -8.82 -8.55 -4.18
CA PHE A 30 -7.74 -8.77 -5.14
C PHE A 30 -8.06 -9.97 -6.03
N GLN A 31 -7.89 -9.76 -7.33
CA GLN A 31 -7.99 -10.80 -8.34
C GLN A 31 -6.59 -11.25 -8.75
N ALA A 32 -6.31 -12.55 -8.67
CA ALA A 32 -5.07 -13.10 -9.19
C ALA A 32 -5.09 -13.07 -10.72
N THR A 33 -4.16 -12.39 -11.33
CA THR A 33 -4.02 -12.27 -12.79
C THR A 33 -2.97 -13.21 -13.38
N GLY A 34 -2.34 -14.05 -12.51
CA GLY A 34 -1.32 -15.03 -12.89
C GLY A 34 0.09 -14.52 -12.62
N GLY A 35 1.07 -15.45 -12.56
CA GLY A 35 2.48 -15.11 -12.39
C GLY A 35 2.84 -14.41 -11.07
N GLY A 36 2.01 -14.53 -10.03
CA GLY A 36 2.20 -13.85 -8.75
C GLY A 36 1.66 -12.41 -8.73
N HIS A 37 0.91 -12.00 -9.75
CA HIS A 37 0.29 -10.68 -9.82
C HIS A 37 -1.14 -10.71 -9.29
N TYR A 38 -1.49 -9.71 -8.50
CA TYR A 38 -2.79 -9.51 -7.89
C TYR A 38 -3.21 -8.06 -8.08
N THR A 39 -4.44 -7.85 -8.56
CA THR A 39 -4.98 -6.52 -8.81
C THR A 39 -6.31 -6.34 -8.08
N ALA A 40 -6.46 -5.23 -7.37
CA ALA A 40 -7.74 -4.71 -6.93
C ALA A 40 -7.99 -3.36 -7.58
N SER A 41 -9.20 -3.10 -8.05
CA SER A 41 -9.50 -1.85 -8.73
C SER A 41 -10.95 -1.40 -8.54
N TRP A 42 -11.16 -0.10 -8.70
CA TRP A 42 -12.47 0.50 -8.75
C TRP A 42 -12.54 1.49 -9.93
N SER A 43 -13.57 1.34 -10.72
CA SER A 43 -13.95 2.23 -11.82
C SER A 43 -15.47 2.43 -11.83
N GLY A 44 -16.05 2.55 -10.65
CA GLY A 44 -17.49 2.76 -10.43
C GLY A 44 -17.94 4.19 -10.76
N PRO A 45 -19.15 4.58 -10.32
CA PRO A 45 -19.61 5.96 -10.44
C PRO A 45 -18.62 6.91 -9.77
N ALA A 46 -18.35 8.06 -10.41
CA ALA A 46 -17.43 9.05 -9.89
C ALA A 46 -17.78 9.41 -8.43
N GLN A 47 -16.77 9.35 -7.55
CA GLN A 47 -16.91 9.59 -6.12
C GLN A 47 -16.36 10.98 -5.78
N SER A 48 -17.20 11.86 -5.26
CA SER A 48 -16.74 13.14 -4.73
C SER A 48 -15.83 12.91 -3.52
N ILE A 49 -14.65 13.52 -3.53
CA ILE A 49 -13.82 13.68 -2.34
C ILE A 49 -14.36 14.89 -1.60
N PRO A 50 -14.84 14.76 -0.35
CA PRO A 50 -15.43 15.88 0.39
C PRO A 50 -14.45 17.04 0.51
N ASP A 51 -14.87 18.25 0.05
CA ASP A 51 -14.09 19.47 0.08
C ASP A 51 -13.82 19.93 1.50
N ASN A 52 -12.56 20.24 1.82
CA ASN A 52 -12.09 20.66 3.14
C ASN A 52 -12.52 19.71 4.28
N ASP A 53 -12.56 18.42 4.01
CA ASP A 53 -12.98 17.40 4.98
C ASP A 53 -11.96 16.26 5.09
N LEU A 54 -11.33 16.21 6.25
CA LEU A 54 -10.32 15.18 6.56
C LEU A 54 -10.93 13.79 6.81
N SER A 55 -12.25 13.66 6.89
CA SER A 55 -12.92 12.36 6.96
C SER A 55 -12.81 11.60 5.63
N GLY A 56 -12.74 12.31 4.52
CA GLY A 56 -12.42 11.82 3.21
C GLY A 56 -13.26 10.64 2.72
N VAL A 57 -12.68 9.85 1.82
CA VAL A 57 -13.23 8.58 1.33
C VAL A 57 -12.23 7.46 1.49
N ALA A 58 -12.69 6.28 1.95
CA ALA A 58 -11.85 5.13 2.19
C ALA A 58 -12.38 3.89 1.44
N PHE A 59 -11.45 3.11 0.92
CA PHE A 59 -11.71 1.83 0.27
C PHE A 59 -11.01 0.73 1.08
N ALA A 60 -11.80 -0.21 1.62
CA ALA A 60 -11.28 -1.39 2.27
C ALA A 60 -11.07 -2.50 1.23
N LEU A 61 -9.91 -3.10 1.25
CA LEU A 61 -9.52 -4.20 0.38
C LEU A 61 -9.10 -5.39 1.23
N ASP A 62 -9.31 -6.60 0.74
CA ASP A 62 -8.87 -7.81 1.41
C ASP A 62 -7.99 -8.65 0.49
N PHE A 63 -6.77 -8.95 0.93
CA PHE A 63 -5.83 -9.77 0.19
C PHE A 63 -5.93 -11.22 0.69
N PRO A 64 -6.37 -12.18 -0.14
CA PRO A 64 -6.83 -13.47 0.31
C PRO A 64 -5.74 -14.55 0.47
N ALA A 65 -4.51 -14.28 0.03
CA ALA A 65 -3.46 -15.29 -0.05
C ALA A 65 -2.45 -15.15 1.10
N THR A 66 -2.04 -16.27 1.65
CA THR A 66 -1.05 -16.38 2.72
C THR A 66 0.25 -17.01 2.24
N GLY A 67 1.35 -16.82 2.99
CA GLY A 67 2.64 -17.41 2.68
C GLY A 67 3.30 -16.80 1.45
N LEU A 68 2.94 -15.57 1.14
CA LEU A 68 3.49 -14.76 0.06
C LEU A 68 4.30 -13.59 0.63
N ARG A 69 5.17 -13.07 -0.20
CA ARG A 69 6.01 -11.89 0.07
C ARG A 69 5.93 -10.93 -1.09
N ILE A 70 5.65 -9.68 -0.80
CA ILE A 70 5.57 -8.62 -1.80
C ILE A 70 6.95 -8.39 -2.41
N THR A 71 7.01 -8.42 -3.73
CA THR A 71 8.22 -8.06 -4.49
C THR A 71 8.07 -6.72 -5.19
N ASP A 72 6.83 -6.33 -5.49
CA ASP A 72 6.52 -5.03 -6.08
C ASP A 72 5.08 -4.62 -5.77
N ILE A 73 4.83 -3.31 -5.78
CA ILE A 73 3.51 -2.73 -5.54
C ILE A 73 3.35 -1.46 -6.38
N SER A 74 2.17 -1.24 -6.93
CA SER A 74 1.88 0.03 -7.59
C SER A 74 0.44 0.48 -7.35
N VAL A 75 0.25 1.80 -7.33
CA VAL A 75 -1.06 2.44 -7.13
C VAL A 75 -1.32 3.38 -8.30
N ARG A 76 -2.38 3.11 -9.05
CA ARG A 76 -2.89 4.04 -10.06
C ARG A 76 -4.02 4.87 -9.46
N ILE A 77 -4.02 6.17 -9.75
CA ILE A 77 -5.03 7.11 -9.26
C ILE A 77 -5.53 7.95 -10.44
N LEU A 78 -6.85 8.06 -10.57
CA LEU A 78 -7.52 8.91 -11.52
C LEU A 78 -8.47 9.86 -10.79
N ILE A 79 -8.11 11.14 -10.75
CA ILE A 79 -8.88 12.23 -10.14
C ILE A 79 -9.14 13.29 -11.19
N THR A 80 -10.30 13.95 -11.14
CA THR A 80 -10.64 15.12 -11.95
C THR A 80 -11.12 16.25 -11.05
N GLY A 81 -10.97 17.48 -11.52
CA GLY A 81 -11.33 18.69 -10.76
C GLY A 81 -10.33 18.98 -9.64
N GLY A 82 -10.68 19.92 -8.79
CA GLY A 82 -9.92 20.34 -7.62
C GLY A 82 -8.55 20.94 -7.91
N TRP A 83 -7.81 21.19 -6.85
CA TRP A 83 -6.39 21.51 -6.91
C TRP A 83 -5.58 20.34 -6.38
N ASN A 84 -4.51 19.96 -7.09
CA ASN A 84 -3.66 18.85 -6.69
C ASN A 84 -2.96 19.12 -5.34
N GLY A 85 -2.68 20.40 -5.03
CA GLY A 85 -2.14 20.87 -3.77
C GLY A 85 -3.06 20.71 -2.55
N ASP A 86 -4.34 20.43 -2.75
CA ASP A 86 -5.30 20.25 -1.66
C ASP A 86 -5.42 18.78 -1.24
N LEU A 87 -4.96 17.87 -2.10
CA LEU A 87 -5.16 16.45 -1.92
C LEU A 87 -4.21 15.82 -0.89
N TYR A 88 -4.77 14.90 -0.13
CA TYR A 88 -4.07 13.96 0.73
C TYR A 88 -4.54 12.54 0.43
N ALA A 89 -3.61 11.60 0.28
CA ALA A 89 -3.94 10.19 0.08
C ALA A 89 -2.91 9.28 0.74
N TYR A 90 -3.36 8.15 1.26
CA TYR A 90 -2.46 7.12 1.78
C TYR A 90 -2.96 5.71 1.46
N LEU A 91 -2.02 4.76 1.48
CA LEU A 91 -2.26 3.32 1.48
C LEU A 91 -1.74 2.75 2.79
N SER A 92 -2.53 1.93 3.49
CA SER A 92 -2.09 1.26 4.72
C SER A 92 -2.37 -0.23 4.71
N HIS A 93 -1.49 -1.01 5.36
CA HIS A 93 -1.60 -2.43 5.58
C HIS A 93 -0.95 -2.81 6.91
N GLY A 94 -1.71 -3.44 7.80
CA GLY A 94 -1.23 -3.75 9.15
C GLY A 94 -0.76 -2.51 9.89
N SER A 95 0.51 -2.47 10.30
CA SER A 95 1.14 -1.31 10.93
C SER A 95 1.84 -0.38 9.95
N ASP A 96 2.01 -0.81 8.69
CA ASP A 96 2.73 -0.07 7.67
C ASP A 96 1.77 0.83 6.87
N TYR A 97 2.26 1.99 6.46
CA TYR A 97 1.52 2.90 5.60
C TYR A 97 2.44 3.69 4.69
N ALA A 98 1.95 4.01 3.50
CA ALA A 98 2.60 4.91 2.56
C ALA A 98 1.73 6.14 2.32
N ILE A 99 2.33 7.31 2.31
CA ILE A 99 1.68 8.56 1.94
C ILE A 99 1.85 8.73 0.44
N LEU A 100 0.73 8.63 -0.28
CA LEU A 100 0.68 8.69 -1.72
C LEU A 100 0.73 10.13 -2.22
N LEU A 101 -0.05 11.01 -1.60
CA LEU A 101 -0.15 12.44 -1.87
C LEU A 101 -0.21 13.19 -0.53
N ASN A 102 0.51 14.30 -0.40
CA ASN A 102 0.42 15.18 0.76
C ASN A 102 0.61 16.63 0.33
N ARG A 103 -0.46 17.26 -0.21
CA ARG A 103 -0.44 18.65 -0.67
C ARG A 103 0.70 18.88 -1.67
N VAL A 104 0.67 18.15 -2.78
CA VAL A 104 1.75 18.18 -3.78
C VAL A 104 2.07 19.62 -4.22
N GLY A 105 3.35 19.96 -4.23
CA GLY A 105 3.84 21.29 -4.52
C GLY A 105 3.80 22.29 -3.36
N ALA A 106 3.17 21.95 -2.23
CA ALA A 106 3.20 22.80 -1.06
C ALA A 106 4.65 23.03 -0.59
N PHE A 107 4.92 24.20 -0.07
CA PHE A 107 6.25 24.71 0.28
C PHE A 107 7.15 25.04 -0.92
N SER A 108 7.24 24.19 -1.94
CA SER A 108 8.04 24.47 -3.15
C SER A 108 7.35 25.46 -4.11
N ASN A 109 6.02 25.50 -4.08
CA ASN A 109 5.16 26.39 -4.91
C ASN A 109 4.18 27.21 -4.04
N GLY A 110 4.60 27.62 -2.85
CA GLY A 110 3.77 28.33 -1.87
C GLY A 110 3.06 27.38 -0.91
N ALA A 111 2.29 27.94 0.02
CA ALA A 111 1.64 27.17 1.09
C ALA A 111 0.50 26.27 0.57
N ASP A 112 -0.09 26.63 -0.57
CA ASP A 112 -1.27 25.95 -1.12
C ASP A 112 -0.90 24.84 -2.12
N GLY A 113 0.37 24.71 -2.48
CA GLY A 113 0.83 23.72 -3.44
C GLY A 113 0.48 24.04 -4.88
N TYR A 114 0.31 22.99 -5.71
CA TYR A 114 0.00 23.18 -7.12
C TYR A 114 -1.50 23.37 -7.37
N SER A 115 -1.84 24.46 -8.06
CA SER A 115 -3.20 24.77 -8.53
C SER A 115 -3.61 23.99 -9.79
N THR A 116 -2.77 23.07 -10.26
CA THR A 116 -3.13 22.16 -11.37
C THR A 116 -4.28 21.25 -10.97
N SER A 117 -5.14 20.93 -11.92
CA SER A 117 -6.38 20.20 -11.70
C SER A 117 -6.31 18.79 -12.27
N GLY A 118 -6.67 17.83 -11.44
CA GLY A 118 -6.76 16.42 -11.83
C GLY A 118 -5.43 15.68 -11.84
N LEU A 119 -5.51 14.37 -11.65
CA LEU A 119 -4.38 13.45 -11.63
C LEU A 119 -4.73 12.19 -12.44
N ASN A 120 -3.82 11.74 -13.27
CA ASN A 120 -3.82 10.39 -13.85
C ASN A 120 -2.41 9.85 -13.71
N ILE A 121 -2.13 9.24 -12.56
CA ILE A 121 -0.77 8.88 -12.15
C ILE A 121 -0.65 7.40 -11.80
N LEU A 122 0.57 6.89 -11.92
CA LEU A 122 1.01 5.60 -11.40
C LEU A 122 2.10 5.84 -10.36
N LEU A 123 1.88 5.41 -9.13
CA LEU A 123 2.85 5.50 -8.04
C LEU A 123 3.51 4.14 -7.83
N GLN A 124 4.85 4.14 -7.66
CA GLN A 124 5.66 2.93 -7.56
C GLN A 124 6.76 3.10 -6.51
N PRO A 125 7.30 2.01 -5.94
CA PRO A 125 8.46 2.06 -5.06
C PRO A 125 9.74 2.47 -5.81
N GLU A 126 10.59 3.25 -5.17
CA GLU A 126 11.88 3.67 -5.74
C GLU A 126 12.91 2.53 -5.70
N THR A 127 12.75 1.57 -4.78
CA THR A 127 13.63 0.39 -4.65
C THR A 127 13.48 -0.60 -5.79
N THR A 128 12.30 -0.72 -6.38
CA THR A 128 12.01 -1.63 -7.51
C THR A 128 12.00 -0.91 -8.86
N HIS A 129 11.81 0.41 -8.85
CA HIS A 129 11.72 1.26 -10.05
C HIS A 129 12.65 2.47 -9.92
N ALA A 130 13.84 2.37 -10.48
CA ALA A 130 14.83 3.43 -10.37
C ALA A 130 14.49 4.68 -11.23
N GLY A 131 14.84 5.85 -10.72
CA GLY A 131 14.76 7.11 -11.47
C GLY A 131 13.35 7.72 -11.54
N LEU A 132 12.45 7.33 -10.65
CA LEU A 132 11.12 7.93 -10.52
C LEU A 132 11.24 9.39 -10.09
N ALA A 133 10.43 10.27 -10.69
CA ALA A 133 10.26 11.63 -10.22
C ALA A 133 9.37 11.62 -8.96
N ASP A 134 9.70 12.47 -7.99
CA ASP A 134 8.89 12.70 -6.80
C ASP A 134 7.58 13.42 -7.19
N ILE A 135 6.44 12.79 -6.91
CA ILE A 135 5.13 13.36 -7.23
C ILE A 135 4.92 14.73 -6.57
N HIS A 136 5.47 14.94 -5.37
CA HIS A 136 5.33 16.21 -4.66
C HIS A 136 5.92 17.40 -5.41
N THR A 137 6.99 17.19 -6.18
CA THR A 137 7.68 18.23 -6.93
C THR A 137 7.30 18.29 -8.40
N THR A 138 6.35 17.45 -8.82
CA THR A 138 5.90 17.35 -10.21
C THR A 138 4.60 18.15 -10.43
N GLN A 139 4.70 19.31 -11.09
CA GLN A 139 3.57 20.23 -11.23
C GLN A 139 2.44 19.71 -12.12
N ASN A 140 2.78 19.08 -13.24
CA ASN A 140 1.82 18.51 -14.18
C ASN A 140 2.20 17.05 -14.39
N PRO A 141 1.79 16.14 -13.49
CA PRO A 141 2.09 14.75 -13.69
C PRO A 141 1.27 14.20 -14.85
N ASP A 142 1.95 13.97 -15.97
CA ASP A 142 1.33 13.34 -17.12
C ASP A 142 1.03 11.88 -16.85
N ALA A 143 0.00 11.39 -17.53
CA ALA A 143 -0.33 9.99 -17.53
C ALA A 143 0.85 9.14 -18.04
N PRO A 144 1.00 7.92 -17.53
CA PRO A 144 2.11 7.01 -17.78
C PRO A 144 2.39 6.77 -19.28
N PRO A 145 3.64 6.33 -19.60
CA PRO A 145 4.17 5.10 -19.01
C PRO A 145 5.16 5.26 -17.86
N THR A 146 5.66 6.44 -17.56
CA THR A 146 6.60 6.63 -16.46
C THR A 146 5.85 6.80 -15.16
N GLY A 147 6.11 5.90 -14.18
CA GLY A 147 5.59 6.04 -12.82
C GLY A 147 6.24 7.21 -12.07
N TYR A 148 5.68 7.53 -10.93
CA TYR A 148 6.21 8.51 -9.97
C TYR A 148 6.48 7.83 -8.65
N ALA A 149 7.45 8.35 -7.90
CA ALA A 149 7.60 8.01 -6.51
C ALA A 149 6.46 8.65 -5.69
N ALA A 150 5.88 7.90 -4.76
CA ALA A 150 4.89 8.43 -3.82
C ALA A 150 5.46 9.58 -3.00
N ASP A 151 4.63 10.48 -2.51
CA ASP A 151 5.07 11.66 -1.74
C ASP A 151 5.93 11.27 -0.53
N GLY A 152 5.45 10.38 0.31
CA GLY A 152 6.18 9.83 1.45
C GLY A 152 6.42 10.78 2.62
N ARG A 153 6.08 12.07 2.52
CA ARG A 153 6.29 13.07 3.56
C ARG A 153 5.20 12.99 4.62
N VAL A 154 5.60 12.86 5.88
CA VAL A 154 4.66 12.92 7.01
C VAL A 154 4.14 14.33 7.22
N ASP A 155 5.01 15.32 7.14
CA ASP A 155 4.67 16.73 7.01
C ASP A 155 5.03 17.21 5.60
N TYR A 156 4.09 17.83 4.90
CA TYR A 156 4.30 18.30 3.52
C TYR A 156 5.43 19.34 3.38
N THR A 157 5.89 19.93 4.48
CA THR A 157 7.02 20.85 4.51
C THR A 157 8.38 20.16 4.68
N ASP A 158 8.39 18.85 4.95
CA ASP A 158 9.62 18.10 5.15
C ASP A 158 10.30 17.75 3.80
N THR A 159 11.62 17.64 3.85
CA THR A 159 12.39 17.06 2.74
C THR A 159 12.53 15.54 2.83
N SER A 160 12.32 15.00 4.02
CA SER A 160 12.39 13.57 4.32
C SER A 160 11.12 12.87 3.88
N ARG A 161 11.26 11.69 3.24
CA ARG A 161 10.19 10.88 2.67
C ARG A 161 10.19 9.46 3.23
N PRO A 162 9.98 9.25 4.55
CA PRO A 162 10.10 7.94 5.16
C PRO A 162 8.92 6.99 4.86
N GLN A 163 7.82 7.50 4.32
CA GLN A 163 6.57 6.76 4.12
C GLN A 163 6.20 6.64 2.63
N THR A 164 7.19 6.30 1.78
CA THR A 164 6.95 5.98 0.37
C THR A 164 6.38 4.55 0.22
N LEU A 165 6.08 4.12 -0.99
CA LEU A 165 5.65 2.74 -1.25
C LEU A 165 6.73 1.69 -0.94
N ASP A 166 7.99 2.12 -0.72
CA ASP A 166 9.11 1.25 -0.33
C ASP A 166 8.94 0.57 1.06
N VAL A 167 7.94 0.96 1.83
CA VAL A 167 7.61 0.31 3.12
C VAL A 167 7.00 -1.09 2.94
N PHE A 168 6.44 -1.41 1.78
CA PHE A 168 5.70 -2.65 1.54
C PHE A 168 6.50 -3.81 0.93
N PRO A 169 7.52 -3.63 0.07
CA PRO A 169 8.34 -4.74 -0.38
C PRO A 169 8.88 -5.55 0.79
N ASP A 170 8.95 -6.87 0.62
CA ASP A 170 9.34 -7.84 1.62
C ASP A 170 8.31 -8.09 2.75
N ARG A 171 7.12 -7.49 2.70
CA ARG A 171 6.03 -7.75 3.65
C ARG A 171 5.11 -8.86 3.17
N ASP A 172 4.41 -9.50 4.10
CA ASP A 172 3.28 -10.39 3.81
C ASP A 172 2.10 -9.54 3.32
N PRO A 173 1.55 -9.78 2.13
CA PRO A 173 0.40 -9.02 1.63
C PRO A 173 -0.93 -9.41 2.29
N ASN A 174 -0.99 -10.52 3.04
CA ASN A 174 -2.22 -11.08 3.56
C ASN A 174 -2.95 -10.15 4.53
N GLY A 175 -4.27 -10.06 4.38
CA GLY A 175 -5.16 -9.31 5.25
C GLY A 175 -5.65 -7.99 4.66
N SER A 176 -6.05 -7.10 5.54
CA SER A 176 -6.77 -5.87 5.18
C SER A 176 -5.83 -4.76 4.75
N TRP A 177 -6.22 -4.11 3.65
CA TRP A 177 -5.61 -2.90 3.12
C TRP A 177 -6.62 -1.75 3.14
N THR A 178 -6.16 -0.53 3.32
CA THR A 178 -7.00 0.67 3.20
C THR A 178 -6.36 1.67 2.27
N LEU A 179 -7.08 2.05 1.22
CA LEU A 179 -6.76 3.18 0.35
C LEU A 179 -7.66 4.35 0.71
N PHE A 180 -7.08 5.52 0.97
CA PHE A 180 -7.78 6.68 1.50
C PHE A 180 -7.45 7.94 0.71
N PHE A 181 -8.47 8.81 0.53
CA PHE A 181 -8.35 10.12 -0.11
C PHE A 181 -9.10 11.18 0.70
N ALA A 182 -8.52 12.37 0.83
CA ALA A 182 -9.14 13.55 1.44
C ALA A 182 -8.73 14.82 0.70
N ASP A 183 -9.56 15.84 0.79
CA ASP A 183 -9.28 17.20 0.39
C ASP A 183 -9.07 18.04 1.65
N ARG A 184 -7.96 18.79 1.72
CA ARG A 184 -7.53 19.51 2.92
C ARG A 184 -7.74 21.00 2.86
N SER A 185 -8.29 21.52 1.77
CA SER A 185 -8.49 22.96 1.57
C SER A 185 -9.88 23.23 0.99
N PRO A 186 -10.49 24.36 1.32
CA PRO A 186 -11.80 24.69 0.78
C PRO A 186 -11.74 25.20 -0.68
N VAL A 187 -12.87 25.19 -1.35
CA VAL A 187 -13.22 25.87 -2.61
C VAL A 187 -13.17 25.02 -3.86
N PHE A 188 -12.20 24.13 -4.02
CA PHE A 188 -11.98 23.40 -5.27
C PHE A 188 -12.17 21.89 -5.07
N GLY A 189 -13.43 21.44 -5.21
CA GLY A 189 -13.78 20.03 -4.99
C GLY A 189 -13.19 19.09 -6.03
N SER A 190 -12.63 17.99 -5.56
CA SER A 190 -12.03 16.92 -6.34
C SER A 190 -12.98 15.74 -6.49
N THR A 191 -12.87 15.01 -7.60
CA THR A 191 -13.65 13.81 -7.88
C THR A 191 -12.74 12.66 -8.22
N LEU A 192 -12.82 11.58 -7.45
CA LEU A 192 -12.15 10.32 -7.73
C LEU A 192 -12.94 9.55 -8.79
N ASN A 193 -12.31 9.23 -9.92
CA ASN A 193 -12.92 8.51 -11.03
C ASN A 193 -12.49 7.05 -11.08
N GLY A 194 -11.40 6.71 -10.43
CA GLY A 194 -10.93 5.34 -10.34
C GLY A 194 -9.57 5.22 -9.65
N TRP A 195 -9.29 3.99 -9.24
CA TRP A 195 -7.98 3.60 -8.72
C TRP A 195 -7.73 2.12 -9.03
N SER A 196 -6.46 1.73 -9.08
CA SER A 196 -6.05 0.33 -8.93
C SER A 196 -4.88 0.20 -7.98
N LEU A 197 -4.83 -0.92 -7.27
CA LEU A 197 -3.72 -1.38 -6.46
C LEU A 197 -3.26 -2.72 -7.04
N ASP A 198 -2.02 -2.74 -7.51
CA ASP A 198 -1.40 -3.91 -8.10
C ASP A 198 -0.27 -4.37 -7.18
N ILE A 199 -0.27 -5.66 -6.81
CA ILE A 199 0.74 -6.29 -5.97
C ILE A 199 1.35 -7.46 -6.73
N THR A 200 2.68 -7.49 -6.83
CA THR A 200 3.42 -8.68 -7.25
C THR A 200 3.97 -9.35 -6.00
N ALA A 201 3.65 -10.61 -5.81
CA ALA A 201 4.08 -11.38 -4.66
C ALA A 201 4.56 -12.78 -5.06
N VAL A 202 5.55 -13.29 -4.36
CA VAL A 202 6.13 -14.61 -4.57
C VAL A 202 6.01 -15.43 -3.29
N PRO A 203 5.98 -16.77 -3.39
CA PRO A 203 6.03 -17.62 -2.21
C PRO A 203 7.25 -17.29 -1.34
N GLU A 204 7.06 -17.27 -0.03
CA GLU A 204 8.18 -17.13 0.90
C GLU A 204 9.19 -18.25 0.67
N PRO A 205 10.51 -17.93 0.66
CA PRO A 205 11.51 -18.95 0.52
C PRO A 205 11.43 -19.89 1.72
N VAL A 206 10.91 -21.11 1.47
CA VAL A 206 10.96 -22.19 2.48
C VAL A 206 12.42 -22.40 2.84
N ASN A 207 12.75 -22.27 4.13
CA ASN A 207 14.12 -22.44 4.59
C ASN A 207 14.57 -23.90 4.31
N PRO A 208 15.41 -24.15 3.29
CA PRO A 208 15.81 -25.51 2.92
C PRO A 208 16.56 -26.22 4.05
N ALA A 209 17.14 -25.46 5.00
CA ALA A 209 17.77 -26.02 6.18
C ALA A 209 16.76 -26.79 7.05
N LEU A 210 15.52 -26.29 7.21
CA LEU A 210 14.49 -26.99 8.00
C LEU A 210 14.09 -28.32 7.33
N GLY A 211 13.99 -28.35 6.00
CA GLY A 211 13.74 -29.57 5.24
C GLY A 211 14.90 -30.58 5.37
N CYS A 212 16.15 -30.11 5.31
CA CYS A 212 17.33 -30.93 5.51
C CYS A 212 17.42 -31.50 6.94
N PHE A 213 17.12 -30.68 7.96
CA PHE A 213 17.09 -31.14 9.35
C PHE A 213 15.98 -32.17 9.59
N ALA A 214 14.79 -31.97 9.05
CA ALA A 214 13.69 -32.95 9.14
C ALA A 214 14.04 -34.26 8.44
N GLY A 215 14.64 -34.20 7.24
CA GLY A 215 15.12 -35.35 6.50
C GLY A 215 16.23 -36.10 7.24
N MET A 216 17.18 -35.39 7.84
CA MET A 216 18.25 -35.99 8.64
C MET A 216 17.72 -36.67 9.92
N PHE A 217 16.72 -36.02 10.58
CA PHE A 217 16.09 -36.59 11.76
C PHE A 217 15.31 -37.88 11.44
N LEU A 218 14.59 -37.89 10.31
CA LEU A 218 13.93 -39.11 9.80
C LEU A 218 14.92 -40.22 9.47
N LEU A 219 16.03 -39.92 8.81
CA LEU A 219 17.08 -40.89 8.51
C LEU A 219 17.70 -41.51 9.78
N VAL A 220 18.02 -40.66 10.76
CA VAL A 220 18.59 -41.12 12.04
C VAL A 220 17.61 -42.01 12.80
N THR A 221 16.31 -41.66 12.80
CA THR A 221 15.28 -42.49 13.46
C THR A 221 15.06 -43.82 12.76
N LEU A 222 15.07 -43.86 11.42
CA LEU A 222 14.96 -45.09 10.63
C LEU A 222 16.17 -46.03 10.87
N VAL A 223 17.38 -45.49 10.84
CA VAL A 223 18.60 -46.26 11.10
C VAL A 223 18.63 -46.82 12.54
N ARG A 224 18.17 -46.04 13.53
CA ARG A 224 18.02 -46.53 14.91
C ARG A 224 16.98 -47.64 15.00
N CYS A 225 15.83 -47.49 14.34
CA CYS A 225 14.77 -48.49 14.34
C CYS A 225 15.23 -49.81 13.70
N GLU A 226 16.01 -49.78 12.62
CA GLU A 226 16.58 -50.98 12.00
C GLU A 226 17.65 -51.66 12.89
N ARG A 227 18.48 -50.89 13.59
CA ARG A 227 19.45 -51.44 14.55
C ARG A 227 18.74 -52.16 15.70
N VAL A 228 17.68 -51.57 16.25
CA VAL A 228 16.88 -52.20 17.32
C VAL A 228 16.20 -53.46 16.81
N ARG A 229 15.61 -53.45 15.62
CA ARG A 229 15.03 -54.67 15.00
C ARG A 229 16.03 -55.80 14.78
N ARG A 230 17.30 -55.50 14.45
CA ARG A 230 18.35 -56.50 14.26
C ARG A 230 18.79 -57.12 15.59
N LEU A 231 18.73 -56.38 16.70
CA LEU A 231 19.07 -56.90 18.03
C LEU A 231 18.03 -57.89 18.55
N PHE A 232 16.76 -57.73 18.18
CA PHE A 232 15.67 -58.66 18.58
C PHE A 232 15.46 -59.84 17.60
N ARG A 233 16.22 -59.94 16.52
CA ARG A 233 16.17 -61.03 15.55
C ARG A 233 17.34 -62.01 15.63
N ARG A 234 18.17 -61.95 16.65
CA ARG A 234 19.18 -62.99 16.90
C ARG A 234 18.55 -64.11 17.74
N PRO A 235 18.58 -65.42 17.24
CA PRO A 235 18.08 -66.55 17.94
C PRO A 235 18.95 -66.88 19.16
#